data_5bfddfe17ed4675e258315c24dcf946a
#
_entry.id   5bfddfe17ed4675e258315c24dcf946a
#
_cell.length_a   1.000
_cell.length_b   1.000
_cell.length_c   1.000
_cell.angle_alpha   90.00
_cell.angle_beta   90.00
_cell.angle_gamma   90.00
#
_symmetry.space_group_name_H-M   'P 1'
#
loop_
_entity.id
_entity.type
_entity.pdbx_description
1 polymer ?
#
loop_
_entity_poly.entity_id
_entity_poly.type
_entity_poly.pdbx_seq_one_letter_code
_entity_poly.pdbx_strand_id
1 'polypeptide(L)'
;MSSEYLDRNLALEAVRVTEMAALSSSLHMGRGDENAADQSAVNAMRNFLNNLMISGKVVIGEGERDKAPMLYIGEEVGKGGPKVDIALDPLEGTTITAQGGENALSVLAMGEEGSFLHCPDIYMHKIAFGKNYQDFDIDPNEPHDIILRKFAQFANIKIENVVVCTLDRPRHDELI
;
A
#
# COMPACT_ATOMS: atom_id res chain seq x y z
N MET A 1 16.75 26.63 11.17
CA MET A 1 15.31 26.28 11.29
C MET A 1 15.30 24.85 11.80
N SER A 2 14.61 24.56 12.92
CA SER A 2 14.63 23.24 13.52
C SER A 2 13.91 22.23 12.61
N SER A 3 14.36 20.98 12.59
CA SER A 3 13.76 19.86 11.83
C SER A 3 12.26 19.73 12.07
N GLU A 4 11.81 20.08 13.26
CA GLU A 4 10.41 20.00 13.71
C GLU A 4 9.40 20.86 12.91
N TYR A 5 9.84 21.97 12.31
CA TYR A 5 8.99 22.80 11.45
C TYR A 5 8.89 22.26 10.02
N LEU A 6 9.94 21.60 9.53
CA LEU A 6 9.94 20.94 8.23
C LEU A 6 9.04 19.71 8.26
N ASP A 7 9.08 18.90 9.32
CA ASP A 7 8.28 17.70 9.48
C ASP A 7 6.77 17.96 9.45
N ARG A 8 6.33 19.04 10.11
CA ARG A 8 4.90 19.40 10.13
C ARG A 8 4.36 19.83 8.75
N ASN A 9 5.15 20.58 7.99
CA ASN A 9 4.75 21.00 6.67
C ASN A 9 4.76 19.80 5.68
N LEU A 10 5.76 18.93 5.75
CA LEU A 10 5.87 17.77 4.88
C LEU A 10 4.72 16.79 5.07
N ALA A 11 4.23 16.58 6.29
CA ALA A 11 3.07 15.73 6.53
C ALA A 11 1.81 16.26 5.84
N LEU A 12 1.56 17.57 5.87
CA LEU A 12 0.43 18.19 5.18
C LEU A 12 0.59 18.14 3.66
N GLU A 13 1.80 18.33 3.16
CA GLU A 13 2.10 18.20 1.73
C GLU A 13 1.89 16.75 1.25
N ALA A 14 2.30 15.74 2.05
CA ALA A 14 2.06 14.34 1.74
C ALA A 14 0.55 14.01 1.63
N VAL A 15 -0.27 14.55 2.53
CA VAL A 15 -1.74 14.42 2.44
C VAL A 15 -2.27 15.00 1.13
N ARG A 16 -1.78 16.18 0.70
CA ARG A 16 -2.20 16.79 -0.57
C ARG A 16 -1.87 15.94 -1.78
N VAL A 17 -0.75 15.24 -1.76
CA VAL A 17 -0.36 14.30 -2.83
C VAL A 17 -1.38 13.17 -2.97
N THR A 18 -1.76 12.53 -1.86
CA THR A 18 -2.76 11.45 -1.89
C THR A 18 -4.17 11.95 -2.20
N GLU A 19 -4.57 13.12 -1.67
CA GLU A 19 -5.84 13.76 -2.02
C GLU A 19 -5.99 13.96 -3.53
N MET A 20 -4.93 14.44 -4.19
CA MET A 20 -4.98 14.71 -5.64
C MET A 20 -5.03 13.43 -6.46
N ALA A 21 -4.32 12.38 -6.05
CA ALA A 21 -4.42 11.07 -6.69
C ALA A 21 -5.84 10.50 -6.54
N ALA A 22 -6.40 10.53 -5.33
CA ALA A 22 -7.76 10.06 -5.05
C ALA A 22 -8.83 10.85 -5.82
N LEU A 23 -8.74 12.19 -5.84
CA LEU A 23 -9.68 13.04 -6.59
C LEU A 23 -9.61 12.78 -8.09
N SER A 24 -8.39 12.58 -8.63
CA SER A 24 -8.19 12.33 -10.05
C SER A 24 -8.75 10.97 -10.47
N SER A 25 -8.45 9.91 -9.71
CA SER A 25 -8.96 8.55 -9.98
C SER A 25 -10.48 8.44 -9.79
N SER A 26 -11.07 9.20 -8.86
CA SER A 26 -12.51 9.19 -8.61
C SER A 26 -13.35 9.55 -9.84
N LEU A 27 -12.80 10.32 -10.77
CA LEU A 27 -13.45 10.66 -12.03
C LEU A 27 -13.64 9.44 -12.96
N HIS A 28 -12.94 8.35 -12.70
CA HIS A 28 -13.01 7.09 -13.42
C HIS A 28 -13.84 6.02 -12.70
N MET A 29 -14.39 6.34 -11.52
CA MET A 29 -15.16 5.41 -10.72
C MET A 29 -16.38 4.86 -11.48
N GLY A 30 -16.54 3.53 -11.51
CA GLY A 30 -17.67 2.86 -12.17
C GLY A 30 -17.63 2.88 -13.71
N ARG A 31 -16.51 3.25 -14.33
CA ARG A 31 -16.37 3.32 -15.79
C ARG A 31 -15.83 2.05 -16.44
N GLY A 32 -15.43 1.05 -15.65
CA GLY A 32 -14.92 -0.23 -16.15
C GLY A 32 -13.51 -0.16 -16.75
N ASP A 33 -12.79 0.95 -16.60
CA ASP A 33 -11.44 1.15 -17.15
C ASP A 33 -10.43 1.32 -16.01
N GLU A 34 -9.80 0.19 -15.63
CA GLU A 34 -8.79 0.13 -14.57
C GLU A 34 -7.54 0.94 -14.94
N ASN A 35 -7.10 0.86 -16.20
CA ASN A 35 -5.90 1.54 -16.65
C ASN A 35 -6.07 3.06 -16.65
N ALA A 36 -7.23 3.57 -17.05
CA ALA A 36 -7.52 4.99 -17.02
C ALA A 36 -7.59 5.54 -15.58
N ALA A 37 -8.18 4.76 -14.65
CA ALA A 37 -8.25 5.13 -13.24
C ALA A 37 -6.86 5.20 -12.61
N ASP A 38 -6.05 4.18 -12.84
CA ASP A 38 -4.68 4.08 -12.36
C ASP A 38 -3.80 5.21 -12.91
N GLN A 39 -3.77 5.36 -14.24
CA GLN A 39 -2.98 6.39 -14.91
C GLN A 39 -3.32 7.80 -14.44
N SER A 40 -4.59 8.05 -14.15
CA SER A 40 -5.06 9.34 -13.64
C SER A 40 -4.48 9.62 -12.24
N ALA A 41 -4.49 8.62 -11.35
CA ALA A 41 -3.91 8.70 -10.02
C ALA A 41 -2.38 8.92 -10.08
N VAL A 42 -1.68 8.11 -10.87
CA VAL A 42 -0.22 8.20 -11.09
C VAL A 42 0.18 9.60 -11.55
N ASN A 43 -0.50 10.12 -12.57
CA ASN A 43 -0.19 11.45 -13.13
C ASN A 43 -0.39 12.56 -12.09
N ALA A 44 -1.50 12.49 -11.34
CA ALA A 44 -1.80 13.47 -10.31
C ALA A 44 -0.77 13.42 -9.18
N MET A 45 -0.46 12.23 -8.67
CA MET A 45 0.54 12.02 -7.62
C MET A 45 1.92 12.53 -8.04
N ARG A 46 2.40 12.12 -9.21
CA ARG A 46 3.69 12.58 -9.76
C ARG A 46 3.77 14.08 -9.88
N ASN A 47 2.74 14.71 -10.43
CA ASN A 47 2.72 16.15 -10.62
C ASN A 47 2.80 16.90 -9.29
N PHE A 48 2.12 16.43 -8.26
CA PHE A 48 2.19 17.02 -6.93
C PHE A 48 3.54 16.78 -6.26
N LEU A 49 4.07 15.55 -6.29
CA LEU A 49 5.40 15.24 -5.76
C LEU A 49 6.47 16.14 -6.40
N ASN A 50 6.40 16.35 -7.70
CA ASN A 50 7.35 17.21 -8.43
C ASN A 50 7.24 18.71 -8.07
N ASN A 51 6.22 19.11 -7.33
CA ASN A 51 6.10 20.49 -6.84
C ASN A 51 6.58 20.68 -5.40
N LEU A 52 6.89 19.60 -4.68
CA LEU A 52 7.37 19.66 -3.31
C LEU A 52 8.83 20.13 -3.23
N MET A 53 9.16 20.82 -2.15
CA MET A 53 10.53 21.25 -1.83
C MET A 53 11.33 20.15 -1.15
N ILE A 54 11.47 19.01 -1.85
CA ILE A 54 12.20 17.81 -1.41
C ILE A 54 13.11 17.32 -2.53
N SER A 55 14.13 16.55 -2.18
CA SER A 55 14.85 15.65 -3.07
C SER A 55 14.36 14.23 -2.80
N GLY A 56 13.20 13.89 -3.35
CA GLY A 56 12.52 12.63 -3.11
C GLY A 56 13.01 11.54 -4.04
N LYS A 57 13.08 10.31 -3.54
CA LYS A 57 13.35 9.10 -4.32
C LYS A 57 12.31 8.03 -4.00
N VAL A 58 11.66 7.51 -5.02
CA VAL A 58 10.74 6.37 -4.86
C VAL A 58 11.57 5.12 -4.58
N VAL A 59 11.40 4.52 -3.41
CA VAL A 59 12.10 3.29 -2.98
C VAL A 59 11.17 2.08 -2.95
N ILE A 60 9.87 2.31 -2.79
CA ILE A 60 8.79 1.34 -2.96
C ILE A 60 7.73 2.02 -3.81
N GLY A 61 7.41 1.48 -4.97
CA GLY A 61 6.49 2.07 -5.93
C GLY A 61 5.93 1.04 -6.88
N GLU A 62 5.28 1.48 -7.94
CA GLU A 62 4.65 0.62 -8.93
C GLU A 62 5.58 0.33 -10.10
N GLY A 63 5.92 -0.93 -10.27
CA GLY A 63 6.60 -1.44 -11.45
C GLY A 63 8.06 -1.05 -11.62
N GLU A 64 8.60 -1.49 -12.76
CA GLU A 64 9.99 -1.24 -13.17
C GLU A 64 10.05 -0.09 -14.19
N ARG A 65 11.20 0.57 -14.24
CA ARG A 65 11.50 1.77 -15.05
C ARG A 65 11.04 1.70 -16.51
N ASP A 66 11.06 0.52 -17.12
CA ASP A 66 10.80 0.34 -18.55
C ASP A 66 9.33 0.10 -18.90
N LYS A 67 8.44 0.09 -17.92
CA LYS A 67 6.99 -0.13 -18.10
C LYS A 67 6.15 1.12 -17.81
N ALA A 68 6.74 2.30 -17.94
CA ALA A 68 6.10 3.60 -17.64
C ALA A 68 4.72 3.79 -18.31
N PRO A 69 3.82 4.59 -17.69
CA PRO A 69 4.12 5.84 -16.96
C PRO A 69 3.91 5.79 -15.43
N MET A 70 4.39 4.79 -14.76
CA MET A 70 4.24 4.55 -13.32
C MET A 70 5.30 5.30 -12.51
N LEU A 71 5.03 5.56 -11.22
CA LEU A 71 6.01 6.03 -10.24
C LEU A 71 6.91 4.85 -9.85
N TYR A 72 7.94 4.60 -10.68
CA TYR A 72 8.79 3.43 -10.58
C TYR A 72 9.86 3.54 -9.49
N ILE A 73 10.36 2.39 -9.03
CA ILE A 73 11.45 2.34 -8.07
C ILE A 73 12.70 3.01 -8.65
N GLY A 74 13.21 4.00 -7.92
CA GLY A 74 14.36 4.83 -8.32
C GLY A 74 13.99 6.14 -9.02
N GLU A 75 12.71 6.41 -9.26
CA GLU A 75 12.27 7.71 -9.80
C GLU A 75 12.57 8.83 -8.79
N GLU A 76 13.16 9.91 -9.28
CA GLU A 76 13.46 11.11 -8.49
C GLU A 76 12.36 12.13 -8.69
N VAL A 77 11.89 12.73 -7.60
CA VAL A 77 10.80 13.71 -7.58
C VAL A 77 11.12 14.90 -6.69
N GLY A 78 10.44 16.01 -6.93
CA GLY A 78 10.59 17.25 -6.14
C GLY A 78 11.49 18.28 -6.78
N LYS A 79 11.57 19.45 -6.16
CA LYS A 79 12.30 20.64 -6.64
C LYS A 79 13.64 20.88 -5.90
N GLY A 80 14.11 19.89 -5.18
CA GLY A 80 15.26 20.01 -4.31
C GLY A 80 14.88 20.38 -2.87
N GLY A 81 15.73 20.03 -1.92
CA GLY A 81 15.52 20.22 -0.49
C GLY A 81 16.00 19.00 0.32
N PRO A 82 15.39 18.72 1.45
CA PRO A 82 15.72 17.54 2.23
C PRO A 82 15.61 16.27 1.40
N LYS A 83 16.54 15.34 1.58
CA LYS A 83 16.47 14.02 0.95
C LYS A 83 15.46 13.16 1.68
N VAL A 84 14.55 12.55 0.94
CA VAL A 84 13.51 11.68 1.49
C VAL A 84 13.32 10.46 0.60
N ASP A 85 13.16 9.31 1.24
CA ASP A 85 12.69 8.10 0.58
C ASP A 85 11.16 8.09 0.59
N ILE A 86 10.58 7.57 -0.49
CA ILE A 86 9.14 7.56 -0.71
C ILE A 86 8.70 6.13 -1.01
N ALA A 87 7.68 5.68 -0.29
CA ALA A 87 6.93 4.47 -0.57
C ALA A 87 5.49 4.87 -0.91
N LEU A 88 4.95 4.38 -2.04
CA LEU A 88 3.66 4.83 -2.53
C LEU A 88 2.91 3.75 -3.32
N ASP A 89 1.60 3.92 -3.34
CA ASP A 89 0.66 3.32 -4.28
C ASP A 89 -0.40 4.37 -4.63
N PRO A 90 -0.40 4.91 -5.87
CA PRO A 90 -1.32 5.97 -6.27
C PRO A 90 -2.79 5.54 -6.23
N LEU A 91 -3.08 4.26 -6.52
CA LEU A 91 -4.43 3.71 -6.49
C LEU A 91 -4.45 2.24 -6.08
N GLU A 92 -4.37 1.98 -4.78
CA GLU A 92 -4.64 0.67 -4.19
C GLU A 92 -6.13 0.33 -4.38
N GLY A 93 -6.42 -0.56 -5.33
CA GLY A 93 -7.77 -0.97 -5.68
C GLY A 93 -8.26 -0.41 -7.02
N THR A 94 -7.46 -0.54 -8.09
CA THR A 94 -7.81 -0.15 -9.47
C THR A 94 -9.10 -0.80 -9.95
N THR A 95 -9.23 -2.11 -9.75
CA THR A 95 -10.45 -2.88 -10.08
C THR A 95 -11.66 -2.34 -9.30
N ILE A 96 -11.51 -2.09 -8.00
CA ILE A 96 -12.57 -1.55 -7.14
C ILE A 96 -13.06 -0.21 -7.69
N THR A 97 -12.13 0.69 -8.03
CA THR A 97 -12.46 2.00 -8.59
C THR A 97 -13.16 1.86 -9.94
N ALA A 98 -12.64 1.04 -10.84
CA ALA A 98 -13.22 0.84 -12.16
C ALA A 98 -14.66 0.28 -12.09
N GLN A 99 -14.95 -0.57 -11.12
CA GLN A 99 -16.28 -1.16 -10.90
C GLN A 99 -17.21 -0.28 -10.05
N GLY A 100 -16.74 0.84 -9.49
CA GLY A 100 -17.54 1.71 -8.63
C GLY A 100 -17.74 1.15 -7.22
N GLY A 101 -16.83 0.29 -6.77
CA GLY A 101 -16.82 -0.25 -5.42
C GLY A 101 -16.29 0.75 -4.39
N GLU A 102 -16.33 0.33 -3.13
CA GLU A 102 -15.91 1.14 -1.98
C GLU A 102 -14.50 0.76 -1.50
N ASN A 103 -13.86 1.67 -0.75
CA ASN A 103 -12.61 1.45 -0.04
C ASN A 103 -11.34 1.30 -0.90
N ALA A 104 -11.32 1.81 -2.12
CA ALA A 104 -10.06 2.06 -2.81
C ALA A 104 -9.28 3.17 -2.08
N LEU A 105 -7.96 3.06 -2.06
CA LEU A 105 -7.08 3.95 -1.31
C LEU A 105 -6.02 4.58 -2.22
N SER A 106 -5.53 5.74 -1.83
CA SER A 106 -4.26 6.30 -2.31
C SER A 106 -3.34 6.43 -1.12
N VAL A 107 -2.14 5.85 -1.19
CA VAL A 107 -1.24 5.76 -0.04
C VAL A 107 0.14 6.30 -0.36
N LEU A 108 0.75 6.92 0.65
CA LEU A 108 2.08 7.51 0.58
C LEU A 108 2.73 7.46 1.95
N ALA A 109 3.98 7.03 2.01
CA ALA A 109 4.84 7.18 3.17
C ALA A 109 6.13 7.89 2.76
N MET A 110 6.60 8.80 3.59
CA MET A 110 7.88 9.49 3.43
C MET A 110 8.73 9.31 4.68
N GLY A 111 10.02 9.10 4.49
CA GLY A 111 10.99 8.95 5.55
C GLY A 111 12.34 9.55 5.18
N GLU A 112 13.26 9.62 6.13
CA GLU A 112 14.64 10.03 5.85
C GLU A 112 15.30 9.06 4.86
N GLU A 113 16.26 9.54 4.06
CA GLU A 113 17.03 8.72 3.12
C GLU A 113 17.60 7.48 3.82
N GLY A 114 17.31 6.29 3.30
CA GLY A 114 17.76 5.01 3.82
C GLY A 114 16.97 4.47 5.02
N SER A 115 15.84 5.08 5.40
CA SER A 115 15.02 4.64 6.53
C SER A 115 14.04 3.51 6.21
N PHE A 116 13.75 3.27 4.93
CA PHE A 116 12.85 2.20 4.52
C PHE A 116 13.57 0.87 4.38
N LEU A 117 12.94 -0.20 4.87
CA LEU A 117 13.35 -1.55 4.56
C LEU A 117 13.10 -1.82 3.08
N HIS A 118 14.15 -2.26 2.36
CA HIS A 118 13.97 -2.72 0.99
C HIS A 118 13.08 -3.96 0.97
N CYS A 119 11.94 -3.85 0.29
CA CYS A 119 10.97 -4.92 0.18
C CYS A 119 10.69 -5.18 -1.31
N PRO A 120 10.98 -6.39 -1.82
CA PRO A 120 10.62 -6.73 -3.19
C PRO A 120 9.09 -6.80 -3.33
N ASP A 121 8.57 -6.40 -4.49
CA ASP A 121 7.15 -6.51 -4.83
C ASP A 121 6.82 -7.97 -5.19
N ILE A 122 6.59 -8.77 -4.16
CA ILE A 122 6.22 -10.19 -4.28
C ILE A 122 5.09 -10.55 -3.31
N TYR A 123 4.27 -11.50 -3.71
CA TYR A 123 3.31 -12.12 -2.82
C TYR A 123 4.02 -13.02 -1.79
N MET A 124 3.54 -12.99 -0.57
CA MET A 124 4.05 -13.81 0.53
C MET A 124 2.88 -14.44 1.29
N HIS A 125 3.10 -15.62 1.85
CA HIS A 125 2.17 -16.17 2.83
C HIS A 125 2.26 -15.33 4.12
N LYS A 126 1.15 -14.77 4.54
CA LYS A 126 1.06 -13.92 5.73
C LYS A 126 -0.12 -14.34 6.57
N ILE A 127 0.11 -14.47 7.87
CA ILE A 127 -0.94 -14.70 8.86
C ILE A 127 -0.81 -13.63 9.93
N ALA A 128 -1.92 -13.02 10.32
CA ALA A 128 -1.96 -12.04 11.39
C ALA A 128 -2.93 -12.47 12.48
N PHE A 129 -2.51 -12.34 13.73
CA PHE A 129 -3.32 -12.59 14.91
C PHE A 129 -3.43 -11.32 15.73
N GLY A 130 -4.54 -11.21 16.49
CA GLY A 130 -4.71 -10.12 17.44
C GLY A 130 -3.66 -10.17 18.56
N LYS A 131 -3.40 -9.01 19.18
CA LYS A 131 -2.38 -8.83 20.23
C LYS A 131 -2.47 -9.83 21.41
N ASN A 132 -3.65 -10.42 21.66
CA ASN A 132 -3.85 -11.40 22.73
C ASN A 132 -3.24 -12.77 22.39
N TYR A 133 -2.77 -12.97 21.18
CA TYR A 133 -2.23 -14.23 20.67
C TYR A 133 -0.78 -14.09 20.20
N GLN A 134 -0.06 -13.10 20.74
CA GLN A 134 1.34 -12.82 20.37
C GLN A 134 2.30 -13.98 20.62
N ASP A 135 1.97 -14.87 21.55
CA ASP A 135 2.79 -16.05 21.90
C ASP A 135 2.42 -17.28 21.05
N PHE A 136 1.47 -17.13 20.12
CA PHE A 136 1.11 -18.21 19.21
C PHE A 136 2.12 -18.26 18.06
N ASP A 137 2.97 -19.27 18.10
CA ASP A 137 4.00 -19.54 17.09
C ASP A 137 3.50 -20.57 16.08
N ILE A 138 3.60 -20.23 14.78
CA ILE A 138 3.14 -21.10 13.70
C ILE A 138 3.91 -20.82 12.39
N ASP A 139 4.14 -21.88 11.64
CA ASP A 139 4.64 -21.78 10.26
C ASP A 139 3.46 -21.46 9.31
N PRO A 140 3.48 -20.29 8.61
CA PRO A 140 2.45 -19.94 7.64
C PRO A 140 2.37 -20.87 6.41
N ASN A 141 3.35 -21.76 6.23
CA ASN A 141 3.36 -22.76 5.16
C ASN A 141 2.69 -24.09 5.57
N GLU A 142 2.26 -24.25 6.82
CA GLU A 142 1.49 -25.42 7.21
C GLU A 142 0.12 -25.45 6.51
N PRO A 143 -0.49 -26.64 6.34
CA PRO A 143 -1.87 -26.74 5.85
C PRO A 143 -2.84 -25.90 6.69
N HIS A 144 -3.75 -25.18 6.05
CA HIS A 144 -4.62 -24.21 6.71
C HIS A 144 -5.53 -24.86 7.77
N ASP A 145 -6.01 -26.09 7.56
CA ASP A 145 -6.79 -26.83 8.54
C ASP A 145 -5.99 -27.16 9.81
N ILE A 146 -4.69 -27.43 9.65
CA ILE A 146 -3.78 -27.65 10.78
C ILE A 146 -3.57 -26.35 11.54
N ILE A 147 -3.35 -25.24 10.84
CA ILE A 147 -3.21 -23.90 11.43
C ILE A 147 -4.44 -23.56 12.29
N LEU A 148 -5.63 -23.75 11.71
CA LEU A 148 -6.89 -23.46 12.42
C LEU A 148 -7.09 -24.32 13.66
N ARG A 149 -6.76 -25.61 13.60
CA ARG A 149 -6.83 -26.53 14.76
C ARG A 149 -5.86 -26.12 15.87
N LYS A 150 -4.62 -25.83 15.51
CA LYS A 150 -3.60 -25.35 16.45
C LYS A 150 -4.03 -24.05 17.12
N PHE A 151 -4.55 -23.10 16.33
CA PHE A 151 -5.04 -21.83 16.85
C PHE A 151 -6.24 -22.02 17.78
N ALA A 152 -7.23 -22.82 17.39
CA ALA A 152 -8.40 -23.12 18.23
C ALA A 152 -7.99 -23.73 19.59
N GLN A 153 -7.03 -24.65 19.56
CA GLN A 153 -6.47 -25.28 20.78
C GLN A 153 -5.72 -24.25 21.64
N PHE A 154 -4.85 -23.44 21.03
CA PHE A 154 -4.10 -22.40 21.74
C PHE A 154 -5.02 -21.34 22.37
N ALA A 155 -6.03 -20.89 21.63
CA ALA A 155 -7.01 -19.91 22.08
C ALA A 155 -8.07 -20.50 23.04
N ASN A 156 -8.07 -21.83 23.24
CA ASN A 156 -9.06 -22.56 24.02
C ASN A 156 -10.52 -22.29 23.59
N ILE A 157 -10.74 -22.32 22.30
CA ILE A 157 -12.06 -22.16 21.67
C ILE A 157 -12.37 -23.38 20.78
N LYS A 158 -13.63 -23.57 20.44
CA LYS A 158 -14.02 -24.58 19.45
C LYS A 158 -13.63 -24.08 18.05
N ILE A 159 -13.24 -25.00 17.16
CA ILE A 159 -12.82 -24.65 15.80
C ILE A 159 -13.92 -23.90 15.03
N GLU A 160 -15.18 -24.24 15.28
CA GLU A 160 -16.34 -23.60 14.66
C GLU A 160 -16.51 -22.12 15.08
N ASN A 161 -15.81 -21.69 16.12
CA ASN A 161 -15.82 -20.32 16.63
C ASN A 161 -14.59 -19.51 16.18
N VAL A 162 -13.70 -20.10 15.39
CA VAL A 162 -12.57 -19.37 14.81
C VAL A 162 -13.08 -18.47 13.69
N VAL A 163 -12.82 -17.19 13.82
CA VAL A 163 -13.14 -16.20 12.78
C VAL A 163 -11.91 -15.97 11.91
N VAL A 164 -12.05 -16.19 10.61
CA VAL A 164 -11.01 -15.98 9.61
C VAL A 164 -11.43 -14.85 8.69
N CYS A 165 -10.49 -13.96 8.37
CA CYS A 165 -10.66 -12.93 7.36
C CYS A 165 -9.60 -13.12 6.28
N THR A 166 -10.03 -13.17 5.04
CA THR A 166 -9.14 -13.20 3.87
C THR A 166 -9.71 -12.33 2.76
N LEU A 167 -8.88 -11.96 1.80
CA LEU A 167 -9.33 -11.22 0.63
C LEU A 167 -10.10 -12.16 -0.31
N ASP A 168 -11.25 -11.70 -0.79
CA ASP A 168 -12.01 -12.36 -1.85
C ASP A 168 -11.31 -12.09 -3.20
N ARG A 169 -10.49 -13.05 -3.61
CA ARG A 169 -9.73 -13.01 -4.86
C ARG A 169 -9.66 -14.41 -5.46
N PRO A 170 -9.69 -14.58 -6.80
CA PRO A 170 -9.61 -15.90 -7.45
C PRO A 170 -8.43 -16.76 -6.98
N ARG A 171 -7.31 -16.15 -6.62
CA ARG A 171 -6.14 -16.87 -6.07
C ARG A 171 -6.35 -17.42 -4.65
N HIS A 172 -7.45 -17.05 -3.99
CA HIS A 172 -7.80 -17.50 -2.65
C HIS A 172 -8.98 -18.48 -2.63
N ASP A 173 -9.54 -18.84 -3.80
CA ASP A 173 -10.72 -19.74 -3.89
C ASP A 173 -10.45 -21.10 -3.22
N GLU A 174 -9.23 -21.63 -3.34
CA GLU A 174 -8.82 -22.86 -2.67
C GLU A 174 -8.63 -22.71 -1.15
N LEU A 175 -8.41 -21.50 -0.67
CA LEU A 175 -8.27 -21.19 0.74
C LEU A 175 -9.63 -21.01 1.43
N ILE A 176 -10.61 -20.44 0.72
CA ILE A 176 -11.97 -20.17 1.19
C ILE A 176 -12.81 -21.43 1.14
#